data_d824b9337a345bce3b01ed6b02fb0d03
#
_entry.id   d824b9337a345bce3b01ed6b02fb0d03
#
_cell.length_a   1.000
_cell.length_b   1.000
_cell.length_c   1.000
_cell.angle_alpha   90.00
_cell.angle_beta   90.00
_cell.angle_gamma   90.00
#
_symmetry.space_group_name_H-M   'P 1'
#
loop_
_entity.id
_entity.type
_entity.pdbx_description
1 polymer ?
#
loop_
_entity_poly.entity_id
_entity_poly.type
_entity_poly.pdbx_seq_one_letter_code
_entity_poly.pdbx_strand_id
1 'polypeptide(L)'
;EFIGKAFGNWITKKYERKSELENRKIKVSVGYDARHTGPKFSKILRDVLKSMEIDVYDCQMSITPSLFMTTIFENYKADGAIMITASHLPSCYNGLKFFTTEGGLEKTDVVEMLEMGNKKACQCEVNLKEALKIEEKKGGSYTKNLAEDYAAYTCEFIRKETGEEKPLNNLKIVIDAGNGAAGFFADKVIEALGGNS
;
A
#
# COMPACT_ATOMS: atom_id res chain seq x y z
N GLU A 1 -0.25 12.83 -9.51
CA GLU A 1 -1.17 12.22 -10.50
C GLU A 1 -0.44 11.40 -11.55
N PHE A 2 0.55 11.97 -12.25
CA PHE A 2 1.31 11.28 -13.30
C PHE A 2 1.84 9.90 -12.85
N ILE A 3 2.55 9.83 -11.71
CA ILE A 3 3.12 8.58 -11.19
C ILE A 3 2.02 7.56 -10.86
N GLY A 4 0.87 8.02 -10.33
CA GLY A 4 -0.28 7.15 -10.08
C GLY A 4 -0.85 6.52 -11.36
N LYS A 5 -0.95 7.30 -12.44
CA LYS A 5 -1.37 6.80 -13.77
C LYS A 5 -0.33 5.84 -14.36
N ALA A 6 0.96 6.17 -14.21
CA ALA A 6 2.06 5.32 -14.68
C ALA A 6 2.01 3.94 -14.00
N PHE A 7 1.91 3.92 -12.66
CA PHE A 7 1.79 2.69 -11.90
C PHE A 7 0.51 1.92 -12.24
N GLY A 8 -0.63 2.60 -12.33
CA GLY A 8 -1.89 1.98 -12.71
C GLY A 8 -1.83 1.27 -14.06
N ASN A 9 -1.23 1.91 -15.06
CA ASN A 9 -1.03 1.28 -16.37
C ASN A 9 -0.08 0.08 -16.31
N TRP A 10 1.03 0.21 -15.57
CA TRP A 10 2.03 -0.83 -15.45
C TRP A 10 1.46 -2.05 -14.72
N ILE A 11 0.78 -1.86 -13.58
CA ILE A 11 0.21 -2.96 -12.79
C ILE A 11 -0.93 -3.66 -13.53
N THR A 12 -1.75 -2.92 -14.26
CA THR A 12 -2.81 -3.49 -15.11
C THR A 12 -2.20 -4.39 -16.18
N LYS A 13 -1.22 -3.90 -16.95
CA LYS A 13 -0.52 -4.71 -17.96
C LYS A 13 0.11 -5.98 -17.35
N LYS A 14 0.75 -5.87 -16.18
CA LYS A 14 1.41 -6.99 -15.51
C LYS A 14 0.41 -8.09 -15.09
N TYR A 15 -0.78 -7.72 -14.63
CA TYR A 15 -1.76 -8.66 -14.08
C TYR A 15 -3.06 -8.79 -14.89
N GLU A 16 -3.14 -8.22 -16.10
CA GLU A 16 -4.33 -8.25 -16.98
C GLU A 16 -4.86 -9.69 -17.16
N ARG A 17 -4.00 -10.60 -17.60
CA ARG A 17 -4.37 -12.00 -17.82
C ARG A 17 -4.89 -12.68 -16.54
N LYS A 18 -4.29 -12.42 -15.38
CA LYS A 18 -4.74 -12.97 -14.10
C LYS A 18 -6.11 -12.40 -13.71
N SER A 19 -6.28 -11.10 -13.87
CA SER A 19 -7.53 -10.39 -13.59
C SER A 19 -8.69 -10.92 -14.45
N GLU A 20 -8.44 -11.16 -15.73
CA GLU A 20 -9.42 -11.74 -16.66
C GLU A 20 -9.80 -13.18 -16.28
N LEU A 21 -8.81 -14.03 -15.98
CA LEU A 21 -9.02 -15.43 -15.56
C LEU A 21 -9.80 -15.53 -14.25
N GLU A 22 -9.56 -14.65 -13.31
CA GLU A 22 -10.23 -14.60 -12.01
C GLU A 22 -11.53 -13.77 -12.05
N ASN A 23 -11.88 -13.19 -13.19
CA ASN A 23 -13.06 -12.31 -13.40
C ASN A 23 -13.19 -11.25 -12.29
N ARG A 24 -12.11 -10.54 -12.00
CA ARG A 24 -12.05 -9.50 -10.99
C ARG A 24 -11.24 -8.29 -11.45
N LYS A 25 -11.45 -7.15 -10.81
CA LYS A 25 -10.60 -5.97 -11.02
C LYS A 25 -9.22 -6.16 -10.40
N ILE A 26 -8.24 -5.41 -10.92
CA ILE A 26 -6.94 -5.20 -10.28
C ILE A 26 -7.16 -4.51 -8.93
N LYS A 27 -6.43 -4.92 -7.92
CA LYS A 27 -6.51 -4.38 -6.56
C LYS A 27 -5.19 -3.78 -6.15
N VAL A 28 -5.21 -2.54 -5.63
CA VAL A 28 -4.02 -1.84 -5.16
C VAL A 28 -4.24 -1.31 -3.75
N SER A 29 -3.32 -1.59 -2.85
CA SER A 29 -3.30 -1.01 -1.51
C SER A 29 -2.53 0.30 -1.50
N VAL A 30 -3.03 1.32 -0.81
CA VAL A 30 -2.37 2.62 -0.64
C VAL A 30 -2.29 2.96 0.83
N GLY A 31 -1.08 3.21 1.33
CA GLY A 31 -0.84 3.63 2.69
C GLY A 31 0.22 4.74 2.76
N TYR A 32 0.35 5.37 3.92
CA TYR A 32 1.30 6.46 4.14
C TYR A 32 1.87 6.42 5.55
N ASP A 33 3.07 6.97 5.71
CA ASP A 33 3.70 7.13 7.02
C ASP A 33 3.16 8.39 7.76
N ALA A 34 3.73 8.73 8.91
CA ALA A 34 3.26 9.83 9.76
C ALA A 34 3.52 11.24 9.19
N ARG A 35 4.00 11.38 7.95
CA ARG A 35 4.26 12.69 7.32
C ARG A 35 2.96 13.43 7.02
N HIS A 36 2.95 14.74 7.27
CA HIS A 36 1.76 15.59 7.09
C HIS A 36 1.16 15.56 5.68
N THR A 37 1.98 15.34 4.64
CA THR A 37 1.52 15.28 3.25
C THR A 37 0.95 13.92 2.85
N GLY A 38 1.14 12.88 3.68
CA GLY A 38 0.69 11.51 3.43
C GLY A 38 -0.79 11.40 3.05
N PRO A 39 -1.73 11.91 3.88
CA PRO A 39 -3.16 11.84 3.58
C PRO A 39 -3.55 12.48 2.25
N LYS A 40 -2.95 13.65 1.92
CA LYS A 40 -3.21 14.35 0.67
C LYS A 40 -2.76 13.55 -0.54
N PHE A 41 -1.55 12.99 -0.49
CA PHE A 41 -1.03 12.19 -1.60
C PHE A 41 -1.77 10.86 -1.74
N SER A 42 -2.14 10.22 -0.61
CA SER A 42 -2.98 9.03 -0.62
C SER A 42 -4.31 9.28 -1.33
N LYS A 43 -4.99 10.38 -1.01
CA LYS A 43 -6.24 10.74 -1.68
C LYS A 43 -6.06 10.88 -3.19
N ILE A 44 -5.04 11.62 -3.63
CA ILE A 44 -4.76 11.84 -5.06
C ILE A 44 -4.49 10.50 -5.77
N LEU A 45 -3.65 9.63 -5.18
CA LEU A 45 -3.33 8.33 -5.77
C LEU A 45 -4.56 7.43 -5.88
N ARG A 46 -5.36 7.36 -4.82
CA ARG A 46 -6.60 6.57 -4.80
C ARG A 46 -7.60 7.06 -5.84
N ASP A 47 -7.80 8.38 -5.97
CA ASP A 47 -8.72 8.94 -6.96
C ASP A 47 -8.24 8.63 -8.39
N VAL A 48 -6.94 8.71 -8.65
CA VAL A 48 -6.35 8.35 -9.95
C VAL A 48 -6.55 6.87 -10.25
N LEU A 49 -6.19 5.97 -9.33
CA LEU A 49 -6.31 4.53 -9.54
C LEU A 49 -7.77 4.11 -9.76
N LYS A 50 -8.70 4.68 -9.00
CA LYS A 50 -10.14 4.46 -9.19
C LYS A 50 -10.63 4.90 -10.57
N SER A 51 -10.12 6.01 -11.10
CA SER A 51 -10.46 6.47 -12.46
C SER A 51 -9.95 5.53 -13.55
N MET A 52 -9.06 4.60 -13.21
CA MET A 52 -8.52 3.56 -14.08
C MET A 52 -9.18 2.20 -13.87
N GLU A 53 -10.36 2.14 -13.25
CA GLU A 53 -11.10 0.92 -12.91
C GLU A 53 -10.37 -0.03 -11.92
N ILE A 54 -9.38 0.47 -11.20
CA ILE A 54 -8.64 -0.29 -10.19
C ILE A 54 -9.37 -0.17 -8.85
N ASP A 55 -9.60 -1.29 -8.18
CA ASP A 55 -10.11 -1.32 -6.81
C ASP A 55 -8.99 -0.93 -5.83
N VAL A 56 -9.28 -0.03 -4.91
CA VAL A 56 -8.27 0.51 -4.01
C VAL A 56 -8.60 0.21 -2.56
N TYR A 57 -7.65 -0.37 -1.84
CA TYR A 57 -7.65 -0.47 -0.39
C TYR A 57 -6.97 0.76 0.22
N ASP A 58 -7.74 1.57 0.96
CA ASP A 58 -7.22 2.67 1.77
C ASP A 58 -6.73 2.11 3.10
N CYS A 59 -5.43 1.91 3.21
CA CYS A 59 -4.76 1.38 4.39
C CYS A 59 -4.37 2.48 5.39
N GLN A 60 -4.71 3.74 5.09
CA GLN A 60 -4.44 4.88 5.96
C GLN A 60 -2.97 4.97 6.41
N MET A 61 -2.75 5.38 7.67
CA MET A 61 -1.41 5.41 8.25
C MET A 61 -0.91 3.99 8.48
N SER A 62 0.25 3.68 7.88
CA SER A 62 0.80 2.32 7.81
C SER A 62 2.32 2.36 7.90
N ILE A 63 2.91 1.22 8.19
CA ILE A 63 4.35 1.01 8.05
C ILE A 63 4.65 0.25 6.76
N THR A 64 5.84 0.41 6.23
CA THR A 64 6.23 -0.20 4.96
C THR A 64 6.03 -1.72 4.93
N PRO A 65 6.47 -2.50 5.94
CA PRO A 65 6.26 -3.95 5.94
C PRO A 65 4.79 -4.35 6.01
N SER A 66 3.96 -3.65 6.79
CA SER A 66 2.52 -3.99 6.84
C SER A 66 1.84 -3.77 5.48
N LEU A 67 2.22 -2.69 4.78
CA LEU A 67 1.63 -2.42 3.48
C LEU A 67 2.06 -3.44 2.42
N PHE A 68 3.31 -3.87 2.43
CA PHE A 68 3.76 -4.98 1.57
C PHE A 68 2.93 -6.24 1.83
N MET A 69 2.63 -6.56 3.09
CA MET A 69 1.85 -7.75 3.43
C MET A 69 0.43 -7.77 2.86
N THR A 70 -0.12 -6.63 2.45
CA THR A 70 -1.42 -6.60 1.75
C THR A 70 -1.40 -7.34 0.41
N THR A 71 -0.22 -7.53 -0.19
CA THR A 71 -0.06 -8.34 -1.41
C THR A 71 -0.05 -9.84 -1.13
N ILE A 72 0.13 -10.23 0.14
CA ILE A 72 0.27 -11.62 0.60
C ILE A 72 -0.99 -12.08 1.38
N PHE A 73 -1.54 -11.20 2.22
CA PHE A 73 -2.69 -11.52 3.06
C PHE A 73 -3.93 -11.91 2.26
N GLU A 74 -4.58 -13.03 2.62
CA GLU A 74 -5.75 -13.58 1.95
C GLU A 74 -6.96 -12.63 1.93
N ASN A 75 -7.15 -11.83 3.00
CA ASN A 75 -8.24 -10.85 3.10
C ASN A 75 -8.02 -9.57 2.29
N TYR A 76 -6.83 -9.41 1.67
CA TYR A 76 -6.50 -8.33 0.75
C TYR A 76 -6.31 -8.84 -0.68
N LYS A 77 -5.38 -9.75 -0.89
CA LYS A 77 -4.98 -10.25 -2.22
C LYS A 77 -4.76 -9.10 -3.20
N ALA A 78 -4.06 -8.07 -2.74
CA ALA A 78 -3.73 -6.93 -3.58
C ALA A 78 -2.69 -7.33 -4.63
N ASP A 79 -2.89 -6.91 -5.87
CA ASP A 79 -1.93 -7.14 -6.96
C ASP A 79 -0.72 -6.23 -6.84
N GLY A 80 -0.90 -5.10 -6.17
CA GLY A 80 0.19 -4.17 -5.85
C GLY A 80 -0.11 -3.30 -4.65
N ALA A 81 0.93 -2.62 -4.16
CA ALA A 81 0.80 -1.67 -3.06
C ALA A 81 1.69 -0.44 -3.27
N ILE A 82 1.23 0.72 -2.82
CA ILE A 82 1.95 2.00 -2.88
C ILE A 82 2.11 2.54 -1.46
N MET A 83 3.34 2.58 -0.97
CA MET A 83 3.69 3.21 0.29
C MET A 83 4.19 4.64 0.07
N ILE A 84 3.49 5.60 0.64
CA ILE A 84 3.86 7.01 0.62
C ILE A 84 4.78 7.28 1.80
N THR A 85 6.07 7.40 1.54
CA THR A 85 7.10 7.57 2.56
C THR A 85 8.40 8.09 1.95
N ALA A 86 9.15 8.87 2.70
CA ALA A 86 10.55 9.17 2.42
C ALA A 86 11.51 8.52 3.43
N SER A 87 11.05 7.48 4.12
CA SER A 87 11.84 6.71 5.08
C SER A 87 12.44 7.59 6.18
N HIS A 88 13.78 7.72 6.24
CA HIS A 88 14.53 8.48 7.23
C HIS A 88 14.84 9.93 6.84
N LEU A 89 14.37 10.38 5.67
CA LEU A 89 14.55 11.77 5.24
C LEU A 89 13.69 12.73 6.08
N PRO A 90 14.07 14.01 6.20
CA PRO A 90 13.30 15.03 6.91
C PRO A 90 11.82 15.08 6.49
N SER A 91 10.95 15.56 7.37
CA SER A 91 9.48 15.56 7.19
C SER A 91 8.97 16.35 5.98
N CYS A 92 9.77 17.29 5.47
CA CYS A 92 9.46 18.06 4.26
C CYS A 92 9.61 17.25 2.95
N TYR A 93 10.29 16.12 2.99
CA TYR A 93 10.40 15.21 1.85
C TYR A 93 9.26 14.18 1.89
N ASN A 94 8.89 13.68 0.72
CA ASN A 94 8.04 12.51 0.58
C ASN A 94 8.45 11.73 -0.67
N GLY A 95 7.98 10.49 -0.79
CA GLY A 95 8.29 9.61 -1.89
C GLY A 95 7.28 8.49 -2.01
N LEU A 96 7.48 7.61 -2.97
CA LEU A 96 6.63 6.46 -3.21
C LEU A 96 7.48 5.19 -3.33
N LYS A 97 7.09 4.15 -2.61
CA LYS A 97 7.63 2.80 -2.79
C LYS A 97 6.51 1.93 -3.34
N PHE A 98 6.83 1.10 -4.30
CA PHE A 98 5.89 0.23 -4.98
C PHE A 98 6.22 -1.23 -4.70
N PHE A 99 5.18 -2.03 -4.53
CA PHE A 99 5.29 -3.46 -4.23
C PHE A 99 4.33 -4.25 -5.10
N THR A 100 4.73 -5.48 -5.39
CA THR A 100 3.88 -6.55 -5.91
C THR A 100 4.03 -7.79 -5.03
N THR A 101 3.39 -8.89 -5.37
CA THR A 101 3.58 -10.17 -4.68
C THR A 101 5.01 -10.69 -4.78
N GLU A 102 5.80 -10.18 -5.71
CA GLU A 102 7.21 -10.54 -5.93
C GLU A 102 8.19 -9.73 -5.06
N GLY A 103 7.70 -8.67 -4.40
CA GLY A 103 8.51 -7.78 -3.58
C GLY A 103 8.40 -6.31 -3.99
N GLY A 104 9.40 -5.51 -3.60
CA GLY A 104 9.53 -4.13 -4.06
C GLY A 104 9.91 -4.07 -5.55
N LEU A 105 9.42 -3.05 -6.25
CA LEU A 105 9.79 -2.83 -7.64
C LEU A 105 11.30 -2.54 -7.77
N GLU A 106 11.93 -3.24 -8.68
CA GLU A 106 13.32 -3.01 -9.05
C GLU A 106 13.47 -1.72 -9.90
N LYS A 107 14.69 -1.26 -10.03
CA LYS A 107 14.99 -0.04 -10.83
C LYS A 107 14.49 -0.15 -12.27
N THR A 108 14.59 -1.33 -12.86
CA THR A 108 14.11 -1.64 -14.21
C THR A 108 12.60 -1.52 -14.32
N ASP A 109 11.85 -2.03 -13.34
CA ASP A 109 10.39 -1.92 -13.29
C ASP A 109 9.94 -0.45 -13.18
N VAL A 110 10.64 0.33 -12.35
CA VAL A 110 10.36 1.75 -12.19
C VAL A 110 10.60 2.52 -13.49
N VAL A 111 11.67 2.21 -14.21
CA VAL A 111 11.96 2.83 -15.52
C VAL A 111 10.86 2.46 -16.53
N GLU A 112 10.51 1.17 -16.65
CA GLU A 112 9.42 0.71 -17.55
C GLU A 112 8.10 1.41 -17.21
N MET A 113 7.74 1.46 -15.92
CA MET A 113 6.54 2.14 -15.43
C MET A 113 6.49 3.61 -15.87
N LEU A 114 7.60 4.36 -15.71
CA LEU A 114 7.66 5.77 -16.07
C LEU A 114 7.63 5.98 -17.57
N GLU A 115 8.28 5.12 -18.36
CA GLU A 115 8.21 5.17 -19.83
C GLU A 115 6.79 4.90 -20.34
N MET A 116 6.08 3.95 -19.76
CA MET A 116 4.68 3.69 -20.09
C MET A 116 3.80 4.90 -19.77
N GLY A 117 4.05 5.56 -18.63
CA GLY A 117 3.37 6.79 -18.26
C GLY A 117 3.57 7.91 -19.27
N ASN A 118 4.81 8.12 -19.72
CA ASN A 118 5.16 9.15 -20.71
C ASN A 118 4.52 8.89 -22.08
N LYS A 119 4.56 7.65 -22.58
CA LYS A 119 3.93 7.29 -23.85
C LYS A 119 2.43 7.57 -23.87
N LYS A 120 1.71 7.23 -22.79
CA LYS A 120 0.27 7.49 -22.69
C LYS A 120 -0.06 8.97 -22.44
N ALA A 121 0.80 9.73 -21.73
CA ALA A 121 0.61 11.16 -21.55
C ALA A 121 0.64 11.91 -22.91
N CYS A 122 1.58 11.57 -23.78
CA CYS A 122 1.64 12.13 -25.16
C CYS A 122 0.41 11.77 -26.01
N GLN A 123 -0.22 10.62 -25.77
CA GLN A 123 -1.43 10.20 -26.49
C GLN A 123 -2.70 10.85 -25.95
N CYS A 124 -2.75 11.21 -24.66
CA CYS A 124 -3.92 11.86 -24.04
C CYS A 124 -4.13 13.31 -24.46
N GLU A 125 -3.10 14.02 -24.88
CA GLU A 125 -3.25 15.39 -25.40
C GLU A 125 -4.06 15.47 -26.69
N VAL A 126 -4.20 14.35 -27.42
CA VAL A 126 -4.92 14.29 -28.71
C VAL A 126 -6.42 14.03 -28.54
N ASN A 127 -6.88 13.48 -27.42
CA ASN A 127 -8.27 12.99 -27.28
C ASN A 127 -9.12 13.69 -26.21
N LEU A 128 -8.87 14.97 -25.90
CA LEU A 128 -9.66 15.72 -24.90
C LEU A 128 -11.14 15.88 -25.25
N LYS A 129 -11.53 15.64 -26.52
CA LYS A 129 -12.92 15.77 -27.00
C LYS A 129 -13.77 14.51 -26.90
N GLU A 130 -13.17 13.33 -26.78
CA GLU A 130 -13.90 12.05 -26.60
C GLU A 130 -14.14 11.68 -25.14
N ALA A 131 -13.39 12.23 -24.20
CA ALA A 131 -13.48 11.94 -22.75
C ALA A 131 -14.77 12.46 -22.09
N LEU A 132 -15.62 13.17 -22.79
CA LEU A 132 -16.82 13.80 -22.23
C LEU A 132 -18.12 12.97 -22.35
N LYS A 133 -18.07 11.72 -22.83
CA LYS A 133 -19.29 10.94 -23.12
C LYS A 133 -19.34 9.51 -22.59
N ILE A 134 -18.39 9.06 -21.77
CA ILE A 134 -18.43 7.71 -21.21
C ILE A 134 -18.81 7.82 -19.73
N GLU A 135 -19.91 7.18 -19.31
CA GLU A 135 -20.14 6.87 -17.91
C GLU A 135 -18.92 6.07 -17.42
N GLU A 136 -18.01 6.75 -16.72
CA GLU A 136 -16.76 6.16 -16.25
C GLU A 136 -17.09 5.06 -15.25
N LYS A 137 -16.87 3.82 -15.63
CA LYS A 137 -16.77 2.72 -14.67
C LYS A 137 -15.60 3.02 -13.76
N LYS A 138 -15.89 3.35 -12.49
CA LYS A 138 -14.85 3.60 -11.49
C LYS A 138 -14.53 2.33 -10.70
N GLY A 139 -13.29 2.20 -10.25
CA GLY A 139 -12.90 1.22 -9.25
C GLY A 139 -13.56 1.51 -7.89
N GLY A 140 -13.70 0.49 -7.06
CA GLY A 140 -14.13 0.63 -5.67
C GLY A 140 -13.05 1.29 -4.79
N SER A 141 -13.45 1.78 -3.62
CA SER A 141 -12.53 2.23 -2.57
C SER A 141 -13.01 1.66 -1.25
N TYR A 142 -12.11 0.94 -0.57
CA TYR A 142 -12.42 0.19 0.66
C TYR A 142 -11.41 0.58 1.73
N THR A 143 -11.88 1.13 2.84
CA THR A 143 -11.03 1.38 4.01
C THR A 143 -10.73 0.08 4.72
N LYS A 144 -9.46 -0.15 5.07
CA LYS A 144 -8.96 -1.34 5.76
C LYS A 144 -8.19 -0.95 7.02
N ASN A 145 -8.40 -1.67 8.11
CA ASN A 145 -7.63 -1.49 9.34
C ASN A 145 -6.36 -2.35 9.32
N LEU A 146 -5.42 -1.97 8.46
CA LEU A 146 -4.19 -2.73 8.26
C LEU A 146 -3.33 -2.85 9.53
N ALA A 147 -3.39 -1.86 10.42
CA ALA A 147 -2.64 -1.92 11.69
C ALA A 147 -3.10 -3.09 12.58
N GLU A 148 -4.42 -3.35 12.63
CA GLU A 148 -4.97 -4.50 13.37
C GLU A 148 -4.59 -5.82 12.70
N ASP A 149 -4.81 -5.93 11.39
CA ASP A 149 -4.53 -7.16 10.65
C ASP A 149 -3.04 -7.54 10.74
N TYR A 150 -2.15 -6.55 10.62
CA TYR A 150 -0.71 -6.76 10.71
C TYR A 150 -0.26 -7.08 12.14
N ALA A 151 -0.84 -6.44 13.15
CA ALA A 151 -0.55 -6.75 14.55
C ALA A 151 -0.99 -8.17 14.90
N ALA A 152 -2.19 -8.58 14.50
CA ALA A 152 -2.67 -9.95 14.68
C ALA A 152 -1.74 -10.98 14.05
N TYR A 153 -1.36 -10.76 12.79
CA TYR A 153 -0.39 -11.61 12.10
C TYR A 153 0.95 -11.69 12.84
N THR A 154 1.47 -10.55 13.30
CA THR A 154 2.75 -10.48 14.00
C THR A 154 2.69 -11.25 15.33
N CYS A 155 1.61 -11.09 16.10
CA CYS A 155 1.40 -11.82 17.35
C CYS A 155 1.31 -13.34 17.11
N GLU A 156 0.54 -13.76 16.11
CA GLU A 156 0.42 -15.17 15.75
C GLU A 156 1.76 -15.77 15.33
N PHE A 157 2.50 -15.07 14.49
CA PHE A 157 3.83 -15.48 14.06
C PHE A 157 4.78 -15.65 15.25
N ILE A 158 4.85 -14.67 16.18
CA ILE A 158 5.72 -14.73 17.35
C ILE A 158 5.32 -15.89 18.26
N ARG A 159 4.02 -16.09 18.55
CA ARG A 159 3.54 -17.21 19.35
C ARG A 159 3.91 -18.56 18.75
N LYS A 160 3.76 -18.68 17.44
CA LYS A 160 4.13 -19.89 16.70
C LYS A 160 5.63 -20.22 16.81
N GLU A 161 6.48 -19.19 16.60
CA GLU A 161 7.94 -19.38 16.61
C GLU A 161 8.50 -19.62 18.02
N THR A 162 7.87 -19.04 19.04
CA THR A 162 8.30 -19.22 20.44
C THR A 162 7.66 -20.43 21.13
N GLY A 163 6.52 -20.88 20.64
CA GLY A 163 5.70 -21.91 21.30
C GLY A 163 5.00 -21.40 22.57
N GLU A 164 4.99 -20.08 22.81
CA GLU A 164 4.44 -19.47 24.01
C GLU A 164 3.29 -18.52 23.67
N GLU A 165 2.23 -18.52 24.49
CA GLU A 165 1.10 -17.60 24.32
C GLU A 165 1.48 -16.15 24.68
N LYS A 166 2.33 -15.95 25.67
CA LYS A 166 2.79 -14.66 26.18
C LYS A 166 4.32 -14.60 26.30
N PRO A 167 5.05 -14.64 25.17
CA PRO A 167 6.50 -14.77 25.15
C PRO A 167 7.24 -13.54 25.73
N LEU A 168 6.56 -12.40 25.83
CA LEU A 168 7.14 -11.17 26.37
C LEU A 168 6.83 -11.00 27.88
N ASN A 169 6.17 -11.95 28.49
CA ASN A 169 5.89 -11.93 29.93
C ASN A 169 7.23 -11.86 30.72
N ASN A 170 7.30 -11.00 31.71
CA ASN A 170 8.49 -10.72 32.51
C ASN A 170 9.63 -9.96 31.78
N LEU A 171 9.42 -9.53 30.56
CA LEU A 171 10.35 -8.59 29.88
C LEU A 171 9.95 -7.15 30.16
N LYS A 172 10.96 -6.32 30.41
CA LYS A 172 10.80 -4.86 30.49
C LYS A 172 11.19 -4.29 29.12
N ILE A 173 10.21 -3.74 28.40
CA ILE A 173 10.38 -3.31 27.02
C ILE A 173 10.21 -1.80 26.96
N VAL A 174 11.14 -1.12 26.29
CA VAL A 174 11.04 0.30 25.97
C VAL A 174 10.91 0.43 24.46
N ILE A 175 9.89 1.16 24.02
CA ILE A 175 9.60 1.37 22.60
C ILE A 175 9.74 2.86 22.29
N ASP A 176 10.62 3.18 21.36
CA ASP A 176 10.72 4.51 20.77
C ASP A 176 10.38 4.43 19.29
N ALA A 177 9.17 4.82 18.96
CA ALA A 177 8.69 4.88 17.56
C ALA A 177 9.09 6.18 16.85
N GLY A 178 9.85 7.08 17.49
CA GLY A 178 10.28 8.35 16.91
C GLY A 178 9.11 9.22 16.40
N ASN A 179 7.95 9.16 17.06
CA ASN A 179 6.69 9.78 16.57
C ASN A 179 6.25 9.29 15.18
N GLY A 180 6.70 8.11 14.77
CA GLY A 180 6.42 7.49 13.48
C GLY A 180 5.18 6.60 13.49
N ALA A 181 4.85 6.04 12.32
CA ALA A 181 3.67 5.20 12.11
C ALA A 181 3.70 3.85 12.86
N ALA A 182 4.84 3.47 13.45
CA ALA A 182 4.98 2.21 14.18
C ALA A 182 4.51 2.28 15.66
N GLY A 183 3.99 3.43 16.12
CA GLY A 183 3.53 3.60 17.51
C GLY A 183 2.50 2.55 17.95
N PHE A 184 1.68 2.04 17.04
CA PHE A 184 0.68 1.01 17.35
C PHE A 184 1.27 -0.33 17.84
N PHE A 185 2.56 -0.57 17.63
CA PHE A 185 3.20 -1.81 18.10
C PHE A 185 3.19 -1.94 19.63
N ALA A 186 3.29 -0.83 20.36
CA ALA A 186 3.21 -0.86 21.81
C ALA A 186 1.91 -1.52 22.27
N ASP A 187 0.78 -0.93 21.88
CA ASP A 187 -0.54 -1.33 22.36
C ASP A 187 -1.01 -2.66 21.75
N LYS A 188 -0.75 -2.87 20.44
CA LYS A 188 -1.35 -3.98 19.70
C LYS A 188 -0.51 -5.25 19.63
N VAL A 189 0.81 -5.15 19.80
CA VAL A 189 1.70 -6.31 19.72
C VAL A 189 2.34 -6.61 21.07
N ILE A 190 3.00 -5.63 21.68
CA ILE A 190 3.75 -5.88 22.93
C ILE A 190 2.82 -6.27 24.07
N GLU A 191 1.76 -5.52 24.30
CA GLU A 191 0.78 -5.83 25.34
C GLU A 191 0.07 -7.17 25.06
N ALA A 192 -0.32 -7.42 23.80
CA ALA A 192 -0.97 -8.67 23.41
C ALA A 192 -0.09 -9.91 23.65
N LEU A 193 1.24 -9.75 23.60
CA LEU A 193 2.23 -10.80 23.87
C LEU A 193 2.68 -10.87 25.36
N GLY A 194 2.05 -10.09 26.25
CA GLY A 194 2.30 -10.07 27.67
C GLY A 194 3.41 -9.11 28.13
N GLY A 195 3.92 -8.27 27.25
CA GLY A 195 4.91 -7.25 27.60
C GLY A 195 4.25 -6.07 28.32
N ASN A 196 5.00 -5.42 29.20
CA ASN A 196 4.65 -4.13 29.78
C ASN A 196 5.49 -3.06 29.07
N SER A 197 4.83 -2.15 28.36
CA SER A 197 5.45 -1.03 27.65
C SER A 197 5.38 0.27 28.46
#